data_b115393b4ba45a29a4c2a214982fbfc9
#
_entry.id   b115393b4ba45a29a4c2a214982fbfc9
#
_cell.length_a   1.000
_cell.length_b   1.000
_cell.length_c   1.000
_cell.angle_alpha   90.00
_cell.angle_beta   90.00
_cell.angle_gamma   90.00
#
_symmetry.space_group_name_H-M   'P 1'
#
loop_
_entity.id
_entity.type
_entity.pdbx_description
1 polymer ?
#
loop_
_entity_poly.entity_id
_entity_poly.type
_entity_poly.pdbx_seq_one_letter_code
_entity_poly.pdbx_strand_id
1 'polypeptide(L)'
;PYAAEVIARVFDDTRDLIDGANVVPERMIMQLLFPEGGDVGIAIKANGVNYTYKYDTDGSWKTSNYTALTDTATWDKPSTADPFAAFKTVKDAIRSKTGTELTVAIMNSYTFNLMAKTDAIMKRYMSTNGLTLGYLTDSEVKAVVESTSGLRIAIYDKQFRDEDKVAHAFVP
;
A
#
# COMPACT_ATOMS: atom_id res chain seq x y z
N PRO A 1 -42.09 18.82 11.27
CA PRO A 1 -41.25 17.93 10.41
C PRO A 1 -40.01 18.66 9.90
N TYR A 2 -40.14 19.89 9.38
CA TYR A 2 -39.04 20.64 8.73
C TYR A 2 -37.86 20.98 9.68
N ALA A 3 -38.11 21.32 10.91
CA ALA A 3 -37.04 21.64 11.87
C ALA A 3 -36.17 20.40 12.22
N ALA A 4 -36.78 19.23 12.29
CA ALA A 4 -36.04 17.99 12.55
C ALA A 4 -35.14 17.59 11.36
N GLU A 5 -35.60 17.79 10.12
CA GLU A 5 -34.80 17.57 8.93
C GLU A 5 -33.61 18.55 8.83
N VAL A 6 -33.81 19.83 9.14
CA VAL A 6 -32.73 20.82 9.15
C VAL A 6 -31.68 20.49 10.21
N ILE A 7 -32.12 20.10 11.41
CA ILE A 7 -31.21 19.70 12.49
C ILE A 7 -30.41 18.45 12.08
N ALA A 8 -31.06 17.42 11.53
CA ALA A 8 -30.40 16.22 11.06
C ALA A 8 -29.32 16.55 10.00
N ARG A 9 -29.66 17.41 9.03
CA ARG A 9 -28.72 17.84 7.99
C ARG A 9 -27.51 18.60 8.54
N VAL A 10 -27.72 19.48 9.53
CA VAL A 10 -26.61 20.19 10.19
C VAL A 10 -25.69 19.24 10.95
N PHE A 11 -26.22 18.21 11.57
CA PHE A 11 -25.40 17.18 12.23
C PHE A 11 -24.63 16.32 11.22
N ASP A 12 -25.25 15.97 10.09
CA ASP A 12 -24.58 15.23 9.02
C ASP A 12 -23.45 16.07 8.40
N ASP A 13 -23.70 17.35 8.08
CA ASP A 13 -22.66 18.25 7.57
C ASP A 13 -21.49 18.41 8.56
N THR A 14 -21.79 18.50 9.86
CA THR A 14 -20.73 18.57 10.89
C THR A 14 -19.91 17.29 10.96
N ARG A 15 -20.56 16.15 10.85
CA ARG A 15 -19.89 14.84 10.83
C ARG A 15 -18.99 14.71 9.60
N ASP A 16 -19.49 15.08 8.42
CA ASP A 16 -18.73 15.08 7.18
C ASP A 16 -17.49 15.99 7.24
N LEU A 17 -17.60 17.14 7.90
CA LEU A 17 -16.46 18.04 8.14
C LEU A 17 -15.40 17.40 9.05
N ILE A 18 -15.83 16.73 10.12
CA ILE A 18 -14.90 16.02 11.03
C ILE A 18 -14.23 14.86 10.32
N ASP A 19 -14.97 14.07 9.56
CA ASP A 19 -14.44 12.95 8.79
C ASP A 19 -13.47 13.44 7.71
N GLY A 20 -13.78 14.56 7.04
CA GLY A 20 -12.87 15.21 6.09
C GLY A 20 -11.59 15.72 6.76
N ALA A 21 -11.68 16.30 7.95
CA ALA A 21 -10.50 16.74 8.70
C ALA A 21 -9.60 15.58 9.10
N ASN A 22 -10.16 14.41 9.44
CA ASN A 22 -9.40 13.21 9.80
C ASN A 22 -8.67 12.57 8.60
N VAL A 23 -9.14 12.80 7.37
CA VAL A 23 -8.50 12.31 6.14
C VAL A 23 -7.15 12.98 5.89
N VAL A 24 -6.97 14.25 6.29
CA VAL A 24 -5.75 15.02 6.02
C VAL A 24 -4.50 14.41 6.67
N PRO A 25 -4.48 14.11 7.99
CA PRO A 25 -3.33 13.44 8.61
C PRO A 25 -3.04 12.07 8.01
N GLU A 26 -4.09 11.30 7.69
CA GLU A 26 -3.95 10.00 7.06
C GLU A 26 -3.29 10.13 5.68
N ARG A 27 -3.72 11.11 4.87
CA ARG A 27 -3.11 11.42 3.57
C ARG A 27 -1.64 11.79 3.72
N MET A 28 -1.27 12.62 4.69
CA MET A 28 0.12 12.99 4.96
C MET A 28 0.98 11.77 5.27
N ILE A 29 0.49 10.89 6.16
CA ILE A 29 1.20 9.66 6.54
C ILE A 29 1.36 8.75 5.32
N MET A 30 0.31 8.56 4.53
CA MET A 30 0.36 7.68 3.36
C MET A 30 1.27 8.22 2.26
N GLN A 31 1.35 9.53 2.05
CA GLN A 31 2.32 10.13 1.13
C GLN A 31 3.77 9.87 1.55
N LEU A 32 4.05 9.79 2.86
CA LEU A 32 5.37 9.44 3.35
C LEU A 32 5.68 7.94 3.25
N LEU A 33 4.68 7.08 3.48
CA LEU A 33 4.83 5.63 3.38
C LEU A 33 4.90 5.14 1.93
N PHE A 34 4.17 5.80 1.03
CA PHE A 34 4.08 5.46 -0.40
C PHE A 34 4.46 6.67 -1.25
N PRO A 35 5.74 7.08 -1.21
CA PRO A 35 6.19 8.24 -1.99
C PRO A 35 6.14 7.94 -3.49
N GLU A 36 5.44 8.76 -4.23
CA GLU A 36 5.33 8.63 -5.68
C GLU A 36 6.71 8.76 -6.34
N GLY A 37 7.08 7.75 -7.13
CA GLY A 37 8.41 7.68 -7.72
C GLY A 37 9.57 7.65 -6.71
N GLY A 38 9.28 7.42 -5.42
CA GLY A 38 10.26 7.40 -4.33
C GLY A 38 10.60 8.79 -3.77
N ASP A 39 9.96 9.87 -4.23
CA ASP A 39 10.21 11.23 -3.75
C ASP A 39 9.46 11.49 -2.45
N VAL A 40 10.18 11.43 -1.33
CA VAL A 40 9.59 11.56 0.02
C VAL A 40 9.17 12.99 0.29
N GLY A 41 7.87 13.21 0.35
CA GLY A 41 7.32 14.53 0.60
C GLY A 41 5.84 14.50 0.92
N ILE A 42 5.34 15.62 1.43
CA ILE A 42 3.93 15.86 1.68
C ILE A 42 3.49 16.99 0.76
N ALA A 43 2.48 16.76 -0.06
CA ALA A 43 1.84 17.76 -0.89
C ALA A 43 0.37 17.90 -0.48
N ILE A 44 -0.02 19.11 -0.09
CA ILE A 44 -1.40 19.45 0.29
C ILE A 44 -1.82 20.66 -0.52
N LYS A 45 -2.95 20.52 -1.21
CA LYS A 45 -3.64 21.64 -1.85
C LYS A 45 -4.78 22.09 -0.93
N ALA A 46 -4.76 23.32 -0.52
CA ALA A 46 -5.81 23.92 0.29
C ALA A 46 -6.06 25.37 -0.13
N ASN A 47 -7.32 25.73 -0.37
CA ASN A 47 -7.73 27.08 -0.80
C ASN A 47 -6.95 27.60 -2.04
N GLY A 48 -6.69 26.74 -3.02
CA GLY A 48 -5.94 27.09 -4.22
C GLY A 48 -4.44 27.25 -4.02
N VAL A 49 -3.89 27.01 -2.81
CA VAL A 49 -2.46 27.06 -2.52
C VAL A 49 -1.91 25.65 -2.38
N ASN A 50 -0.79 25.38 -3.05
CA ASN A 50 -0.08 24.10 -2.93
C ASN A 50 1.03 24.24 -1.87
N TYR A 51 0.92 23.48 -0.80
CA TYR A 51 1.95 23.34 0.22
C TYR A 51 2.72 22.06 -0.06
N THR A 52 4.01 22.17 -0.33
CA THR A 52 4.88 21.01 -0.58
C THR A 52 6.04 21.02 0.38
N TYR A 53 6.19 19.96 1.15
CA TYR A 53 7.32 19.73 2.05
C TYR A 53 8.12 18.54 1.55
N LYS A 54 9.35 18.75 1.15
CA LYS A 54 10.28 17.68 0.71
C LYS A 54 11.19 17.30 1.87
N TYR A 55 11.21 16.02 2.20
CA TYR A 55 12.04 15.47 3.29
C TYR A 55 13.33 14.86 2.77
N ASP A 56 13.38 14.40 1.53
CA ASP A 56 14.54 13.81 0.88
C ASP A 56 15.05 14.76 -0.22
N THR A 57 15.71 15.84 0.20
CA THR A 57 16.15 16.90 -0.73
C THR A 57 17.38 16.50 -1.56
N ASP A 58 18.17 15.55 -1.06
CA ASP A 58 19.39 15.05 -1.71
C ASP A 58 19.20 13.69 -2.40
N GLY A 59 18.02 13.07 -2.28
CA GLY A 59 17.69 11.77 -2.86
C GLY A 59 18.37 10.58 -2.18
N SER A 60 18.98 10.78 -1.02
CA SER A 60 19.70 9.72 -0.30
C SER A 60 18.78 8.67 0.26
N TRP A 61 17.61 9.08 0.78
CA TRP A 61 16.59 8.16 1.27
C TRP A 61 16.01 7.31 0.13
N LYS A 62 15.67 7.94 -0.99
CA LYS A 62 15.18 7.25 -2.20
C LYS A 62 16.15 6.19 -2.66
N THR A 63 17.41 6.55 -2.82
CA THR A 63 18.48 5.63 -3.23
C THR A 63 18.62 4.44 -2.28
N SER A 64 18.36 4.66 -1.00
CA SER A 64 18.56 3.66 0.04
C SER A 64 17.36 2.76 0.28
N ASN A 65 16.13 3.22 0.04
CA ASN A 65 14.91 2.56 0.53
C ASN A 65 13.87 2.30 -0.58
N TYR A 66 14.04 2.86 -1.76
CA TYR A 66 13.16 2.62 -2.90
C TYR A 66 13.77 1.56 -3.82
N THR A 67 13.06 0.46 -4.04
CA THR A 67 13.47 -0.62 -4.94
C THR A 67 12.39 -0.81 -6.00
N ALA A 68 12.69 -0.44 -7.24
CA ALA A 68 11.79 -0.71 -8.36
C ALA A 68 12.03 -2.13 -8.88
N LEU A 69 10.96 -2.89 -9.07
CA LEU A 69 11.00 -4.14 -9.83
C LEU A 69 10.99 -3.80 -11.32
N THR A 70 11.81 -4.48 -12.10
CA THR A 70 11.96 -4.23 -13.54
C THR A 70 11.83 -5.52 -14.34
N ASP A 71 11.48 -5.39 -15.61
CA ASP A 71 11.42 -6.45 -16.60
C ASP A 71 10.61 -7.67 -16.15
N THR A 72 11.26 -8.82 -16.07
CA THR A 72 10.64 -10.11 -15.73
C THR A 72 10.33 -10.27 -14.24
N ALA A 73 10.80 -9.37 -13.39
CA ALA A 73 10.56 -9.41 -11.94
C ALA A 73 9.25 -8.71 -11.53
N THR A 74 8.63 -7.95 -12.44
CA THR A 74 7.36 -7.26 -12.16
C THR A 74 6.22 -8.26 -12.00
N TRP A 75 5.33 -8.04 -11.04
CA TRP A 75 4.31 -9.02 -10.67
C TRP A 75 3.17 -9.17 -11.69
N ASP A 76 3.11 -8.32 -12.70
CA ASP A 76 2.26 -8.49 -13.88
C ASP A 76 2.72 -9.63 -14.83
N LYS A 77 3.88 -10.23 -14.55
CA LYS A 77 4.45 -11.37 -15.28
C LYS A 77 4.48 -12.64 -14.44
N PRO A 78 3.34 -13.33 -14.31
CA PRO A 78 3.16 -14.41 -13.32
C PRO A 78 4.18 -15.54 -13.42
N SER A 79 4.64 -15.86 -14.63
CA SER A 79 5.54 -17.01 -14.88
C SER A 79 6.99 -16.75 -14.44
N THR A 80 7.41 -15.51 -14.34
CA THR A 80 8.81 -15.13 -14.06
C THR A 80 8.98 -14.38 -12.76
N ALA A 81 7.92 -13.73 -12.26
CA ALA A 81 7.94 -12.96 -11.03
C ALA A 81 8.10 -13.87 -9.80
N ASP A 82 8.96 -13.46 -8.88
CA ASP A 82 9.14 -14.11 -7.58
C ASP A 82 8.97 -13.10 -6.44
N PRO A 83 7.76 -12.99 -5.88
CA PRO A 83 7.49 -12.10 -4.74
C PRO A 83 8.32 -12.44 -3.50
N PHE A 84 8.63 -13.72 -3.26
CA PHE A 84 9.43 -14.11 -2.09
C PHE A 84 10.87 -13.62 -2.19
N ALA A 85 11.46 -13.70 -3.38
CA ALA A 85 12.80 -13.15 -3.65
C ALA A 85 12.81 -11.63 -3.47
N ALA A 86 11.77 -10.94 -3.96
CA ALA A 86 11.61 -9.49 -3.79
C ALA A 86 11.51 -9.11 -2.30
N PHE A 87 10.64 -9.76 -1.54
CA PHE A 87 10.50 -9.55 -0.09
C PHE A 87 11.81 -9.82 0.66
N LYS A 88 12.49 -10.92 0.32
CA LYS A 88 13.77 -11.27 0.94
C LYS A 88 14.81 -10.18 0.70
N THR A 89 14.93 -9.70 -0.53
CA THR A 89 15.90 -8.64 -0.89
C THR A 89 15.68 -7.37 -0.05
N VAL A 90 14.43 -6.91 0.05
CA VAL A 90 14.10 -5.71 0.84
C VAL A 90 14.32 -5.95 2.34
N LYS A 91 13.90 -7.11 2.86
CA LYS A 91 14.14 -7.46 4.28
C LYS A 91 15.62 -7.48 4.64
N ASP A 92 16.43 -8.15 3.81
CA ASP A 92 17.88 -8.25 4.04
C ASP A 92 18.56 -6.88 3.95
N ALA A 93 18.15 -6.03 3.00
CA ALA A 93 18.64 -4.66 2.88
C ALA A 93 18.32 -3.80 4.12
N ILE A 94 17.09 -3.85 4.61
CA ILE A 94 16.69 -3.10 5.82
C ILE A 94 17.39 -3.65 7.06
N ARG A 95 17.42 -4.97 7.24
CA ARG A 95 18.10 -5.61 8.37
C ARG A 95 19.58 -5.23 8.42
N SER A 96 20.28 -5.24 7.29
CA SER A 96 21.71 -4.89 7.23
C SER A 96 21.97 -3.42 7.57
N LYS A 97 21.04 -2.52 7.28
CA LYS A 97 21.20 -1.08 7.53
C LYS A 97 20.77 -0.64 8.91
N THR A 98 19.69 -1.22 9.44
CA THR A 98 19.02 -0.73 10.66
C THR A 98 19.00 -1.72 11.80
N GLY A 99 19.33 -3.00 11.54
CA GLY A 99 19.15 -4.09 12.48
C GLY A 99 17.69 -4.45 12.76
N THR A 100 16.74 -3.79 12.09
CA THR A 100 15.29 -3.99 12.28
C THR A 100 14.74 -5.01 11.29
N GLU A 101 13.79 -5.81 11.73
CA GLU A 101 13.11 -6.78 10.87
C GLU A 101 11.75 -6.26 10.44
N LEU A 102 11.48 -6.33 9.12
CA LEU A 102 10.17 -6.00 8.57
C LEU A 102 9.18 -7.13 8.86
N THR A 103 7.98 -6.76 9.32
CA THR A 103 6.93 -7.71 9.70
C THR A 103 5.61 -7.50 8.95
N VAL A 104 5.44 -6.36 8.28
CA VAL A 104 4.21 -6.01 7.57
C VAL A 104 4.53 -5.53 6.17
N ALA A 105 3.76 -5.99 5.20
CA ALA A 105 3.72 -5.45 3.83
C ALA A 105 2.33 -4.86 3.58
N ILE A 106 2.27 -3.59 3.23
CA ILE A 106 1.03 -2.86 2.91
C ILE A 106 0.95 -2.71 1.40
N MET A 107 -0.19 -3.05 0.82
CA MET A 107 -0.44 -2.94 -0.62
C MET A 107 -1.94 -2.77 -0.90
N ASN A 108 -2.29 -2.31 -2.11
CA ASN A 108 -3.67 -2.29 -2.56
C ASN A 108 -4.12 -3.69 -3.07
N SER A 109 -5.42 -3.89 -3.24
CA SER A 109 -5.98 -5.16 -3.76
C SER A 109 -5.48 -5.48 -5.16
N TYR A 110 -5.21 -4.48 -5.99
CA TYR A 110 -4.69 -4.72 -7.34
C TYR A 110 -3.31 -5.38 -7.29
N THR A 111 -2.39 -4.82 -6.53
CA THR A 111 -1.04 -5.36 -6.33
C THR A 111 -1.07 -6.74 -5.68
N PHE A 112 -1.96 -6.92 -4.67
CA PHE A 112 -2.16 -8.22 -4.05
C PHE A 112 -2.62 -9.28 -5.06
N ASN A 113 -3.57 -8.95 -5.92
CA ASN A 113 -4.07 -9.86 -6.96
C ASN A 113 -3.02 -10.21 -8.02
N LEU A 114 -2.13 -9.28 -8.36
CA LEU A 114 -0.99 -9.57 -9.24
C LEU A 114 -0.02 -10.55 -8.56
N MET A 115 0.33 -10.29 -7.31
CA MET A 115 1.20 -11.17 -6.51
C MET A 115 0.61 -12.57 -6.38
N ALA A 116 -0.68 -12.69 -6.04
CA ALA A 116 -1.38 -13.94 -5.83
C ALA A 116 -1.38 -14.87 -7.06
N LYS A 117 -1.35 -14.29 -8.26
CA LYS A 117 -1.34 -15.02 -9.53
C LYS A 117 0.04 -15.53 -9.94
N THR A 118 1.11 -15.18 -9.20
CA THR A 118 2.47 -15.61 -9.58
C THR A 118 2.67 -17.11 -9.38
N ASP A 119 3.40 -17.72 -10.30
CA ASP A 119 3.77 -19.13 -10.22
C ASP A 119 4.54 -19.46 -8.94
N ALA A 120 5.30 -18.53 -8.41
CA ALA A 120 6.07 -18.70 -7.18
C ALA A 120 5.15 -18.95 -5.97
N ILE A 121 4.07 -18.19 -5.84
CA ILE A 121 3.05 -18.38 -4.79
C ILE A 121 2.35 -19.72 -4.96
N MET A 122 1.90 -20.04 -6.18
CA MET A 122 1.20 -21.28 -6.49
C MET A 122 2.08 -22.52 -6.21
N LYS A 123 3.32 -22.51 -6.66
CA LYS A 123 4.29 -23.62 -6.43
C LYS A 123 4.59 -23.79 -4.95
N ARG A 124 4.72 -22.70 -4.19
CA ARG A 124 4.96 -22.77 -2.75
C ARG A 124 3.80 -23.38 -2.01
N TYR A 125 2.58 -22.96 -2.32
CA TYR A 125 1.36 -23.53 -1.73
C TYR A 125 1.25 -25.04 -2.02
N MET A 126 1.40 -25.45 -3.27
CA MET A 126 1.34 -26.85 -3.68
C MET A 126 2.40 -27.70 -2.99
N SER A 127 3.63 -27.22 -2.88
CA SER A 127 4.71 -27.93 -2.20
C SER A 127 4.46 -28.14 -0.70
N THR A 128 3.70 -27.24 -0.09
CA THR A 128 3.38 -27.30 1.35
C THR A 128 2.18 -28.18 1.64
N ASN A 129 1.19 -28.23 0.75
CA ASN A 129 -0.08 -28.91 1.00
C ASN A 129 -0.29 -30.19 0.16
N GLY A 130 0.66 -30.57 -0.71
CA GLY A 130 0.58 -31.78 -1.51
C GLY A 130 -0.57 -31.80 -2.53
N LEU A 131 -1.09 -30.63 -2.92
CA LEU A 131 -2.26 -30.48 -3.78
C LEU A 131 -1.86 -30.24 -5.23
N THR A 132 -2.67 -30.74 -6.15
CA THR A 132 -2.63 -30.43 -7.57
C THR A 132 -3.54 -29.23 -7.84
N LEU A 133 -3.09 -28.30 -8.68
CA LEU A 133 -3.74 -27.13 -9.23
C LEU A 133 -5.15 -26.80 -8.69
N GLY A 134 -5.27 -25.75 -7.88
CA GLY A 134 -6.53 -25.16 -7.40
C GLY A 134 -6.41 -23.65 -7.38
N TYR A 135 -7.55 -22.97 -7.31
CA TYR A 135 -7.59 -21.53 -7.05
C TYR A 135 -7.33 -21.29 -5.57
N LEU A 136 -6.38 -20.42 -5.26
CA LEU A 136 -6.11 -19.99 -3.90
C LEU A 136 -7.09 -18.90 -3.47
N THR A 137 -7.58 -19.01 -2.27
CA THR A 137 -8.28 -17.92 -1.60
C THR A 137 -7.29 -16.88 -1.09
N ASP A 138 -7.73 -15.63 -0.90
CA ASP A 138 -6.90 -14.56 -0.36
C ASP A 138 -6.29 -14.91 0.99
N SER A 139 -7.01 -15.64 1.83
CA SER A 139 -6.53 -16.11 3.14
C SER A 139 -5.40 -17.13 3.00
N GLU A 140 -5.48 -18.04 2.06
CA GLU A 140 -4.43 -19.01 1.78
C GLU A 140 -3.16 -18.34 1.23
N VAL A 141 -3.32 -17.38 0.30
CA VAL A 141 -2.19 -16.58 -0.20
C VAL A 141 -1.50 -15.84 0.94
N LYS A 142 -2.26 -15.15 1.81
CA LYS A 142 -1.71 -14.45 2.98
C LYS A 142 -0.97 -15.41 3.91
N ALA A 143 -1.54 -16.57 4.20
CA ALA A 143 -0.92 -17.58 5.05
C ALA A 143 0.40 -18.13 4.45
N VAL A 144 0.44 -18.37 3.14
CA VAL A 144 1.66 -18.83 2.45
C VAL A 144 2.75 -17.75 2.50
N VAL A 145 2.40 -16.49 2.24
CA VAL A 145 3.36 -15.38 2.30
C VAL A 145 3.87 -15.21 3.73
N GLU A 146 3.00 -15.19 4.72
CA GLU A 146 3.38 -15.02 6.12
C GLU A 146 4.29 -16.16 6.60
N SER A 147 3.92 -17.42 6.34
CA SER A 147 4.72 -18.58 6.73
C SER A 147 6.08 -18.64 6.04
N THR A 148 6.19 -18.13 4.81
CA THR A 148 7.42 -18.22 4.01
C THR A 148 8.34 -17.01 4.23
N SER A 149 7.79 -15.80 4.28
CA SER A 149 8.55 -14.55 4.35
C SER A 149 8.56 -13.92 5.76
N GLY A 150 7.66 -14.33 6.65
CA GLY A 150 7.42 -13.69 7.94
C GLY A 150 6.73 -12.32 7.82
N LEU A 151 6.17 -11.98 6.64
CA LEU A 151 5.49 -10.72 6.39
C LEU A 151 3.97 -10.91 6.41
N ARG A 152 3.29 -10.20 7.30
CA ARG A 152 1.83 -10.09 7.29
C ARG A 152 1.38 -9.12 6.21
N ILE A 153 0.50 -9.55 5.31
CA ILE A 153 -0.07 -8.70 4.26
C ILE A 153 -1.25 -7.88 4.82
N ALA A 154 -1.16 -6.58 4.70
CA ALA A 154 -2.24 -5.63 4.96
C ALA A 154 -2.73 -5.04 3.64
N ILE A 155 -3.97 -5.34 3.26
CA ILE A 155 -4.61 -4.75 2.08
C ILE A 155 -5.24 -3.43 2.49
N TYR A 156 -4.96 -2.36 1.73
CA TYR A 156 -5.43 -1.02 2.02
C TYR A 156 -5.94 -0.35 0.74
N ASP A 157 -7.26 -0.35 0.56
CA ASP A 157 -7.95 0.17 -0.64
C ASP A 157 -8.71 1.48 -0.38
N LYS A 158 -8.50 2.11 0.78
CA LYS A 158 -9.17 3.36 1.10
C LYS A 158 -8.82 4.44 0.09
N GLN A 159 -9.79 5.27 -0.23
CA GLN A 159 -9.68 6.39 -1.15
C GLN A 159 -10.04 7.69 -0.44
N PHE A 160 -9.49 8.80 -0.91
CA PHE A 160 -9.89 10.15 -0.53
C PHE A 160 -10.30 10.94 -1.78
N ARG A 161 -11.02 12.02 -1.57
CA ARG A 161 -11.33 12.99 -2.63
C ARG A 161 -10.64 14.30 -2.34
N ASP A 162 -10.06 14.90 -3.35
CA ASP A 162 -9.47 16.23 -3.29
C ASP A 162 -10.53 17.34 -3.49
N GLU A 163 -10.07 18.60 -3.54
CA GLU A 163 -10.94 19.77 -3.77
C GLU A 163 -11.65 19.71 -5.13
N ASP A 164 -11.04 19.08 -6.12
CA ASP A 164 -11.59 18.92 -7.47
C ASP A 164 -12.57 17.72 -7.55
N LYS A 165 -12.89 17.10 -6.40
CA LYS A 165 -13.78 15.93 -6.25
C LYS A 165 -13.30 14.67 -6.97
N VAL A 166 -12.04 14.63 -7.34
CA VAL A 166 -11.40 13.45 -7.94
C VAL A 166 -11.04 12.45 -6.84
N ALA A 167 -11.35 11.18 -7.06
CA ALA A 167 -11.01 10.12 -6.13
C ALA A 167 -9.56 9.66 -6.36
N HIS A 168 -8.79 9.56 -5.28
CA HIS A 168 -7.42 9.10 -5.27
C HIS A 168 -7.27 7.95 -4.28
N ALA A 169 -6.49 6.93 -4.64
CA ALA A 169 -6.12 5.87 -3.71
C ALA A 169 -5.05 6.40 -2.74
N PHE A 170 -5.06 5.91 -1.48
CA PHE A 170 -3.98 6.18 -0.54
C PHE A 170 -2.74 5.34 -0.85
N VAL A 171 -2.93 4.12 -1.35
CA VAL A 171 -1.86 3.24 -1.81
C VAL A 171 -1.98 3.15 -3.33
N PRO A 172 -1.00 3.65 -4.09
CA PRO A 172 -1.03 3.69 -5.55
C PRO A 172 -0.94 2.32 -6.21
#